data_3f9591a3ed301b08391472813b647a88
#
_entry.id   3f9591a3ed301b08391472813b647a88
#
_cell.length_a   1.000
_cell.length_b   1.000
_cell.length_c   1.000
_cell.angle_alpha   90.00
_cell.angle_beta   90.00
_cell.angle_gamma   90.00
#
_symmetry.space_group_name_H-M   'P 1'
#
loop_
_entity.id
_entity.type
_entity.pdbx_description
1 polymer ?
#
loop_
_entity_poly.entity_id
_entity_poly.type
_entity_poly.pdbx_seq_one_letter_code
_entity_poly.pdbx_strand_id
1 'polypeptide(L)'
;MEKVKSIHLLNKAVADELQAVHQYMYFYFHLDDQGFKPLSQLFKRIAIQETGHLEVLADRILFLKGDVEMVAAGPVEKILEPEAILVKVMAMEEDGVKTYNQAAQECAANADAATKQLFERLVGDEEGHFDQYEKQHDNIKRFGLSYLALQSFGGAAAGSAPAAAD
;
A
#
# COMPACT_ATOMS: atom_id res chain seq x y z
N MET A 1 -18.92 -6.40 -23.45
CA MET A 1 -18.51 -6.32 -22.04
C MET A 1 -19.41 -7.21 -21.18
N GLU A 2 -18.84 -8.22 -20.57
CA GLU A 2 -19.50 -9.08 -19.58
C GLU A 2 -19.22 -8.51 -18.18
N LYS A 3 -20.23 -7.86 -17.57
CA LYS A 3 -20.08 -7.19 -16.27
C LYS A 3 -19.58 -8.11 -15.16
N VAL A 4 -20.03 -9.37 -15.13
CA VAL A 4 -19.66 -10.37 -14.11
C VAL A 4 -18.15 -10.59 -14.06
N LYS A 5 -17.47 -10.62 -15.22
CA LYS A 5 -16.01 -10.78 -15.28
C LYS A 5 -15.30 -9.60 -14.66
N SER A 6 -15.71 -8.36 -15.01
CA SER A 6 -15.10 -7.15 -14.42
C SER A 6 -15.36 -7.06 -12.91
N ILE A 7 -16.58 -7.38 -12.46
CA ILE A 7 -16.91 -7.39 -11.02
C ILE A 7 -16.05 -8.40 -10.26
N HIS A 8 -15.82 -9.58 -10.82
CA HIS A 8 -14.95 -10.60 -10.21
C HIS A 8 -13.51 -10.11 -10.05
N LEU A 9 -12.92 -9.49 -11.08
CA LEU A 9 -11.57 -8.92 -11.02
C LEU A 9 -11.48 -7.79 -10.01
N LEU A 10 -12.49 -6.92 -9.95
CA LEU A 10 -12.56 -5.82 -8.99
C LEU A 10 -12.68 -6.32 -7.54
N ASN A 11 -13.51 -7.33 -7.28
CA ASN A 11 -13.63 -7.91 -5.94
C ASN A 11 -12.37 -8.65 -5.50
N LYS A 12 -11.64 -9.28 -6.44
CA LYS A 12 -10.32 -9.83 -6.13
C LYS A 12 -9.36 -8.70 -5.69
N ALA A 13 -9.33 -7.58 -6.42
CA ALA A 13 -8.53 -6.42 -6.04
C ALA A 13 -8.95 -5.85 -4.68
N VAL A 14 -10.25 -5.75 -4.37
CA VAL A 14 -10.75 -5.36 -3.04
C VAL A 14 -10.18 -6.26 -1.94
N ALA A 15 -10.11 -7.57 -2.16
CA ALA A 15 -9.54 -8.49 -1.19
C ALA A 15 -8.04 -8.26 -0.97
N ASP A 16 -7.29 -8.00 -2.04
CA ASP A 16 -5.85 -7.72 -1.99
C ASP A 16 -5.57 -6.38 -1.28
N GLU A 17 -6.34 -5.31 -1.58
CA GLU A 17 -6.22 -4.01 -0.91
C GLU A 17 -6.58 -4.08 0.59
N LEU A 18 -7.63 -4.81 0.96
CA LEU A 18 -7.95 -5.04 2.37
C LEU A 18 -6.80 -5.75 3.09
N GLN A 19 -6.18 -6.72 2.43
CA GLN A 19 -4.99 -7.39 2.96
C GLN A 19 -3.84 -6.41 3.16
N ALA A 20 -3.57 -5.54 2.19
CA ALA A 20 -2.53 -4.50 2.27
C ALA A 20 -2.80 -3.53 3.42
N VAL A 21 -4.01 -2.98 3.53
CA VAL A 21 -4.40 -2.07 4.63
C VAL A 21 -4.16 -2.73 6.00
N HIS A 22 -4.62 -3.97 6.19
CA HIS A 22 -4.46 -4.69 7.46
C HIS A 22 -2.97 -4.94 7.77
N GLN A 23 -2.20 -5.37 6.78
CA GLN A 23 -0.77 -5.67 6.94
C GLN A 23 0.03 -4.41 7.24
N TYR A 24 -0.22 -3.31 6.51
CA TYR A 24 0.52 -2.05 6.69
C TYR A 24 0.16 -1.36 7.99
N MET A 25 -1.09 -1.42 8.44
CA MET A 25 -1.48 -0.92 9.77
C MET A 25 -0.85 -1.75 10.89
N TYR A 26 -0.76 -3.08 10.75
CA TYR A 26 -0.02 -3.92 11.70
C TYR A 26 1.44 -3.48 11.81
N PHE A 27 2.13 -3.30 10.69
CA PHE A 27 3.52 -2.84 10.67
C PHE A 27 3.68 -1.42 11.22
N TYR A 28 2.75 -0.52 10.88
CA TYR A 28 2.72 0.83 11.46
C TYR A 28 2.74 0.79 12.99
N PHE A 29 1.83 0.03 13.62
CA PHE A 29 1.76 -0.03 15.08
C PHE A 29 3.05 -0.55 15.71
N HIS A 30 3.61 -1.61 15.16
CA HIS A 30 4.83 -2.21 15.72
C HIS A 30 6.09 -1.38 15.47
N LEU A 31 6.24 -0.76 14.32
CA LEU A 31 7.35 0.15 14.03
C LEU A 31 7.25 1.43 14.89
N ASP A 32 6.04 1.91 15.16
CA ASP A 32 5.82 3.06 16.04
C ASP A 32 6.20 2.75 17.49
N ASP A 33 5.79 1.58 17.99
CA ASP A 33 6.14 1.09 19.33
C ASP A 33 7.66 0.87 19.50
N GLN A 34 8.34 0.42 18.45
CA GLN A 34 9.80 0.28 18.41
C GLN A 34 10.55 1.63 18.32
N GLY A 35 9.85 2.75 18.15
CA GLY A 35 10.43 4.10 18.07
C GLY A 35 10.90 4.52 16.68
N PHE A 36 10.63 3.75 15.63
CA PHE A 36 10.97 4.07 14.25
C PHE A 36 9.91 4.98 13.60
N LYS A 37 9.70 6.16 14.19
CA LYS A 37 8.65 7.12 13.82
C LYS A 37 8.57 7.46 12.33
N PRO A 38 9.65 7.86 11.62
CA PRO A 38 9.56 8.19 10.19
C PRO A 38 9.13 7.00 9.34
N LEU A 39 9.64 5.79 9.65
CA LEU A 39 9.27 4.59 8.93
C LEU A 39 7.81 4.20 9.22
N SER A 40 7.38 4.23 10.49
CA SER A 40 5.99 3.94 10.84
C SER A 40 5.01 4.87 10.12
N GLN A 41 5.33 6.17 10.04
CA GLN A 41 4.49 7.15 9.33
C GLN A 41 4.42 6.90 7.82
N LEU A 42 5.46 6.35 7.21
CA LEU A 42 5.40 5.89 5.82
C LEU A 42 4.33 4.80 5.64
N PHE A 43 4.36 3.77 6.48
CA PHE A 43 3.37 2.68 6.46
C PHE A 43 1.95 3.18 6.66
N LYS A 44 1.73 4.11 7.60
CA LYS A 44 0.43 4.72 7.83
C LYS A 44 -0.09 5.47 6.60
N ARG A 45 0.78 6.28 5.95
CA ARG A 45 0.39 7.03 4.75
C ARG A 45 0.00 6.09 3.61
N ILE A 46 0.78 5.05 3.38
CA ILE A 46 0.48 4.09 2.32
C ILE A 46 -0.81 3.32 2.64
N ALA A 47 -1.02 2.86 3.88
CA ALA A 47 -2.28 2.23 4.27
C ALA A 47 -3.52 3.12 4.01
N ILE A 48 -3.38 4.45 4.17
CA ILE A 48 -4.44 5.40 3.83
C ILE A 48 -4.64 5.48 2.30
N GLN A 49 -3.57 5.41 1.52
CA GLN A 49 -3.66 5.39 0.05
C GLN A 49 -4.35 4.12 -0.45
N GLU A 50 -4.05 2.95 0.14
CA GLU A 50 -4.73 1.68 -0.17
C GLU A 50 -6.23 1.74 0.18
N THR A 51 -6.60 2.47 1.23
CA THR A 51 -8.03 2.73 1.50
C THR A 51 -8.68 3.53 0.36
N GLY A 52 -7.96 4.46 -0.25
CA GLY A 52 -8.41 5.16 -1.45
C GLY A 52 -8.57 4.24 -2.66
N HIS A 53 -7.70 3.24 -2.82
CA HIS A 53 -7.87 2.20 -3.85
C HIS A 53 -9.16 1.39 -3.63
N LEU A 54 -9.45 1.00 -2.37
CA LEU A 54 -10.72 0.34 -2.02
C LEU A 54 -11.94 1.16 -2.45
N GLU A 55 -11.93 2.48 -2.21
CA GLU A 55 -13.04 3.37 -2.58
C GLU A 55 -13.30 3.35 -4.08
N VAL A 56 -12.27 3.53 -4.90
CA VAL A 56 -12.45 3.58 -6.37
C VAL A 56 -12.82 2.21 -6.97
N LEU A 57 -12.35 1.11 -6.38
CA LEU A 57 -12.75 -0.25 -6.76
C LEU A 57 -14.22 -0.50 -6.42
N ALA A 58 -14.64 -0.17 -5.19
CA ALA A 58 -16.01 -0.31 -4.73
C ALA A 58 -16.99 0.53 -5.57
N ASP A 59 -16.66 1.77 -5.85
CA ASP A 59 -17.46 2.65 -6.73
C ASP A 59 -17.65 2.02 -8.11
N ARG A 60 -16.60 1.43 -8.68
CA ARG A 60 -16.69 0.77 -9.97
C ARG A 60 -17.55 -0.48 -9.93
N ILE A 61 -17.46 -1.30 -8.88
CA ILE A 61 -18.31 -2.48 -8.67
C ILE A 61 -19.78 -2.07 -8.61
N LEU A 62 -20.11 -1.08 -7.79
CA LEU A 62 -21.49 -0.59 -7.63
C LEU A 62 -22.03 0.04 -8.92
N PHE A 63 -21.21 0.77 -9.68
CA PHE A 63 -21.59 1.26 -11.00
C PHE A 63 -21.98 0.11 -11.94
N LEU A 64 -21.26 -1.01 -11.90
CA LEU A 64 -21.55 -2.20 -12.69
C LEU A 64 -22.74 -3.01 -12.17
N LYS A 65 -23.32 -2.61 -11.02
CA LYS A 65 -24.43 -3.28 -10.30
C LYS A 65 -24.01 -4.61 -9.66
N GLY A 66 -22.74 -4.70 -9.26
CA GLY A 66 -22.21 -5.77 -8.43
C GLY A 66 -22.36 -5.49 -6.95
N ASP A 67 -21.99 -6.45 -6.12
CA ASP A 67 -21.84 -6.32 -4.68
C ASP A 67 -20.37 -6.27 -4.30
N VAL A 68 -20.02 -5.47 -3.28
CA VAL A 68 -18.64 -5.29 -2.81
C VAL A 68 -18.34 -6.33 -1.74
N GLU A 69 -17.41 -7.24 -2.03
CA GLU A 69 -17.02 -8.32 -1.12
C GLU A 69 -15.91 -7.83 -0.18
N MET A 70 -16.29 -7.37 1.03
CA MET A 70 -15.36 -6.83 2.03
C MET A 70 -14.67 -7.95 2.84
N VAL A 71 -13.89 -8.78 2.16
CA VAL A 71 -13.14 -9.90 2.76
C VAL A 71 -11.68 -9.84 2.31
N ALA A 72 -10.75 -9.70 3.26
CA ALA A 72 -9.32 -9.66 2.95
C ALA A 72 -8.82 -11.00 2.34
N ALA A 73 -7.82 -10.92 1.46
CA ALA A 73 -7.25 -12.08 0.76
C ALA A 73 -6.59 -13.10 1.70
N GLY A 74 -6.11 -12.66 2.87
CA GLY A 74 -5.48 -13.54 3.85
C GLY A 74 -5.27 -12.89 5.22
N PRO A 75 -4.69 -13.62 6.17
CA PRO A 75 -4.38 -13.11 7.49
C PRO A 75 -3.14 -12.21 7.46
N VAL A 76 -3.02 -11.37 8.49
CA VAL A 76 -1.82 -10.56 8.72
C VAL A 76 -0.64 -11.45 9.12
N GLU A 77 0.51 -11.25 8.48
CA GLU A 77 1.77 -11.87 8.87
C GLU A 77 2.46 -11.07 9.98
N LYS A 78 2.86 -11.78 11.04
CA LYS A 78 3.46 -11.17 12.24
C LYS A 78 4.98 -11.07 12.11
N ILE A 79 5.46 -10.09 11.38
CA ILE A 79 6.88 -9.78 11.23
C ILE A 79 7.16 -8.50 12.03
N LEU A 80 8.25 -8.47 12.81
CA LEU A 80 8.59 -7.33 13.68
C LEU A 80 9.93 -6.68 13.32
N GLU A 81 10.76 -7.37 12.59
CA GLU A 81 12.10 -6.91 12.21
C GLU A 81 12.00 -5.94 11.00
N PRO A 82 12.50 -4.70 11.09
CA PRO A 82 12.25 -3.66 10.08
C PRO A 82 12.68 -4.01 8.65
N GLU A 83 13.84 -4.66 8.49
CA GLU A 83 14.32 -5.05 7.16
C GLU A 83 13.43 -6.15 6.55
N ALA A 84 13.04 -7.14 7.36
CA ALA A 84 12.13 -8.20 6.92
C ALA A 84 10.72 -7.66 6.59
N ILE A 85 10.24 -6.66 7.33
CA ILE A 85 9.00 -5.93 7.02
C ILE A 85 9.10 -5.30 5.63
N LEU A 86 10.19 -4.58 5.33
CA LEU A 86 10.37 -3.92 4.04
C LEU A 86 10.46 -4.93 2.88
N VAL A 87 11.16 -6.04 3.06
CA VAL A 87 11.20 -7.12 2.06
C VAL A 87 9.79 -7.67 1.80
N LYS A 88 9.00 -7.87 2.86
CA LYS A 88 7.62 -8.36 2.72
C LYS A 88 6.73 -7.40 1.94
N VAL A 89 6.74 -6.11 2.28
CA VAL A 89 5.86 -5.16 1.60
C VAL A 89 6.29 -4.91 0.16
N MET A 90 7.58 -4.85 -0.13
CA MET A 90 8.07 -4.77 -1.51
C MET A 90 7.55 -5.92 -2.37
N ALA A 91 7.54 -7.15 -1.84
CA ALA A 91 6.97 -8.29 -2.53
C ALA A 91 5.45 -8.17 -2.72
N MET A 92 4.72 -7.57 -1.77
CA MET A 92 3.28 -7.31 -1.90
C MET A 92 2.99 -6.30 -3.01
N GLU A 93 3.74 -5.20 -3.08
CA GLU A 93 3.58 -4.19 -4.14
C GLU A 93 3.90 -4.77 -5.54
N GLU A 94 4.98 -5.56 -5.66
CA GLU A 94 5.30 -6.25 -6.92
C GLU A 94 4.18 -7.19 -7.37
N ASP A 95 3.55 -7.90 -6.44
CA ASP A 95 2.43 -8.80 -6.74
C ASP A 95 1.19 -7.98 -7.11
N GLY A 96 0.95 -6.82 -6.49
CA GLY A 96 -0.08 -5.86 -6.88
C GLY A 96 0.12 -5.37 -8.31
N VAL A 97 1.31 -4.91 -8.66
CA VAL A 97 1.68 -4.49 -10.03
C VAL A 97 1.38 -5.60 -11.05
N LYS A 98 1.79 -6.85 -10.77
CA LYS A 98 1.53 -7.99 -11.67
C LYS A 98 0.05 -8.29 -11.81
N THR A 99 -0.67 -8.33 -10.69
CA THR A 99 -2.10 -8.64 -10.64
C THR A 99 -2.93 -7.60 -11.37
N TYR A 100 -2.64 -6.31 -11.17
CA TYR A 100 -3.39 -5.22 -11.81
C TYR A 100 -3.07 -5.10 -13.30
N ASN A 101 -1.82 -5.33 -13.72
CA ASN A 101 -1.49 -5.45 -15.14
C ASN A 101 -2.27 -6.59 -15.82
N GLN A 102 -2.38 -7.75 -15.19
CA GLN A 102 -3.17 -8.85 -15.71
C GLN A 102 -4.66 -8.51 -15.76
N ALA A 103 -5.21 -7.92 -14.70
CA ALA A 103 -6.61 -7.50 -14.65
C ALA A 103 -6.92 -6.45 -15.74
N ALA A 104 -6.02 -5.51 -16.00
CA ALA A 104 -6.16 -4.54 -17.08
C ALA A 104 -6.23 -5.23 -18.46
N GLN A 105 -5.39 -6.24 -18.71
CA GLN A 105 -5.43 -7.02 -19.96
C GLN A 105 -6.74 -7.80 -20.10
N GLU A 106 -7.22 -8.42 -19.04
CA GLU A 106 -8.50 -9.15 -19.03
C GLU A 106 -9.69 -8.21 -19.26
N CYS A 107 -9.67 -7.01 -18.66
CA CYS A 107 -10.67 -5.97 -18.93
C CYS A 107 -10.63 -5.47 -20.37
N ALA A 108 -9.45 -5.34 -20.97
CA ALA A 108 -9.31 -5.01 -22.39
C ALA A 108 -9.94 -6.07 -23.28
N ALA A 109 -9.65 -7.34 -23.02
CA ALA A 109 -10.24 -8.47 -23.73
C ALA A 109 -11.77 -8.56 -23.56
N ASN A 110 -12.29 -8.10 -22.42
CA ASN A 110 -13.71 -8.00 -22.11
C ASN A 110 -14.39 -6.74 -22.69
N ALA A 111 -13.66 -5.90 -23.43
CA ALA A 111 -14.12 -4.59 -23.93
C ALA A 111 -14.65 -3.65 -22.81
N ASP A 112 -14.02 -3.68 -21.63
CA ASP A 112 -14.28 -2.79 -20.50
C ASP A 112 -13.12 -1.79 -20.31
N ALA A 113 -13.09 -0.78 -21.17
CA ALA A 113 -12.02 0.22 -21.19
C ALA A 113 -11.94 1.04 -19.88
N ALA A 114 -13.08 1.29 -19.23
CA ALA A 114 -13.09 2.09 -18.01
C ALA A 114 -12.48 1.33 -16.80
N THR A 115 -12.81 0.03 -16.65
CA THR A 115 -12.18 -0.81 -15.62
C THR A 115 -10.71 -1.08 -15.93
N LYS A 116 -10.35 -1.25 -17.21
CA LYS A 116 -8.96 -1.33 -17.67
C LYS A 116 -8.16 -0.10 -17.21
N GLN A 117 -8.66 1.11 -17.50
CA GLN A 117 -7.97 2.36 -17.11
C GLN A 117 -7.83 2.50 -15.59
N LEU A 118 -8.83 2.02 -14.82
CA LEU A 118 -8.74 1.98 -13.37
C LEU A 118 -7.55 1.13 -12.92
N PHE A 119 -7.44 -0.11 -13.39
CA PHE A 119 -6.32 -0.98 -13.05
C PHE A 119 -4.96 -0.42 -13.53
N GLU A 120 -4.90 0.17 -14.73
CA GLU A 120 -3.65 0.80 -15.22
C GLU A 120 -3.18 1.95 -14.33
N ARG A 121 -4.11 2.72 -13.74
CA ARG A 121 -3.76 3.76 -12.77
C ARG A 121 -3.22 3.13 -11.47
N LEU A 122 -3.90 2.11 -10.94
CA LEU A 122 -3.46 1.43 -9.72
C LEU A 122 -2.06 0.83 -9.88
N VAL A 123 -1.70 0.29 -11.06
CA VAL A 123 -0.31 -0.15 -11.34
C VAL A 123 0.70 0.94 -11.04
N GLY A 124 0.44 2.18 -11.48
CA GLY A 124 1.35 3.30 -11.23
C GLY A 124 1.44 3.68 -9.74
N ASP A 125 0.34 3.55 -9.01
CA ASP A 125 0.31 3.82 -7.57
C ASP A 125 1.11 2.75 -6.80
N GLU A 126 0.96 1.44 -7.12
CA GLU A 126 1.74 0.33 -6.53
C GLU A 126 3.25 0.45 -6.83
N GLU A 127 3.63 0.84 -8.06
CA GLU A 127 5.04 1.13 -8.38
C GLU A 127 5.59 2.28 -7.53
N GLY A 128 4.77 3.29 -7.25
CA GLY A 128 5.11 4.40 -6.36
C GLY A 128 5.28 3.98 -4.90
N HIS A 129 4.46 3.05 -4.40
CA HIS A 129 4.60 2.46 -3.07
C HIS A 129 5.87 1.61 -2.97
N PHE A 130 6.10 0.74 -3.96
CA PHE A 130 7.32 -0.06 -4.06
C PHE A 130 8.58 0.80 -3.98
N ASP A 131 8.69 1.85 -4.81
CA ASP A 131 9.84 2.77 -4.82
C ASP A 131 10.09 3.43 -3.45
N GLN A 132 9.02 3.79 -2.73
CA GLN A 132 9.15 4.35 -1.38
C GLN A 132 9.70 3.33 -0.38
N TYR A 133 9.25 2.07 -0.41
CA TYR A 133 9.76 1.00 0.44
C TYR A 133 11.18 0.58 0.08
N GLU A 134 11.49 0.46 -1.21
CA GLU A 134 12.82 0.12 -1.72
C GLU A 134 13.86 1.14 -1.25
N LYS A 135 13.56 2.45 -1.30
CA LYS A 135 14.44 3.50 -0.77
C LYS A 135 14.75 3.33 0.71
N GLN A 136 13.78 2.93 1.53
CA GLN A 136 14.03 2.65 2.94
C GLN A 136 14.92 1.41 3.14
N HIS A 137 14.63 0.35 2.41
CA HIS A 137 15.41 -0.89 2.43
C HIS A 137 16.86 -0.66 1.98
N ASP A 138 17.07 0.06 0.89
CA ASP A 138 18.41 0.40 0.39
C ASP A 138 19.20 1.27 1.36
N ASN A 139 18.55 2.19 2.06
CA ASN A 139 19.17 3.00 3.09
C ASN A 139 19.59 2.16 4.32
N ILE A 140 18.79 1.19 4.71
CA ILE A 140 19.17 0.24 5.76
C ILE A 140 20.38 -0.58 5.33
N LYS A 141 20.40 -1.09 4.09
CA LYS A 141 21.56 -1.82 3.54
C LYS A 141 22.82 -0.98 3.49
N ARG A 142 22.69 0.30 3.12
CA ARG A 142 23.82 1.23 2.96
C ARG A 142 24.39 1.72 4.29
N PHE A 143 23.54 1.99 5.28
CA PHE A 143 23.90 2.68 6.52
C PHE A 143 23.67 1.84 7.79
N GLY A 144 23.13 0.63 7.66
CA GLY A 144 22.74 -0.23 8.78
C GLY A 144 21.45 0.23 9.46
N LEU A 145 20.98 -0.52 10.46
CA LEU A 145 19.76 -0.21 11.22
C LEU A 145 19.86 1.12 11.99
N SER A 146 21.07 1.60 12.27
CA SER A 146 21.28 2.92 12.88
C SER A 146 20.71 4.07 12.05
N TYR A 147 20.53 3.90 10.74
CA TYR A 147 19.81 4.83 9.87
C TYR A 147 18.41 5.15 10.38
N LEU A 148 17.65 4.13 10.80
CA LEU A 148 16.29 4.32 11.32
C LEU A 148 16.27 5.07 12.64
N ALA A 149 17.24 4.79 13.52
CA ALA A 149 17.40 5.51 14.78
C ALA A 149 17.74 6.99 14.55
N LEU A 150 18.68 7.27 13.64
CA LEU A 150 19.09 8.64 13.31
C LEU A 150 17.93 9.46 12.70
N GLN A 151 17.13 8.86 11.83
CA GLN A 151 15.93 9.51 11.29
C GLN A 151 14.93 9.86 12.40
N SER A 152 14.75 8.96 13.38
CA SER A 152 13.80 9.14 14.48
C SER A 152 14.23 10.29 15.43
N PHE A 153 15.53 10.47 15.65
CA PHE A 153 16.04 11.59 16.45
C PHE A 153 16.13 12.91 15.67
N GLY A 154 16.46 12.92 14.41
CA GLY A 154 16.57 14.09 13.56
C GLY A 154 15.24 14.82 13.35
N GLY A 155 14.13 14.08 13.29
CA GLY A 155 12.78 14.66 13.19
C GLY A 155 12.33 15.40 14.46
N ALA A 156 12.83 15.01 15.64
CA ALA A 156 12.52 15.67 16.90
C ALA A 156 13.18 17.07 17.04
N ALA A 157 14.34 17.25 16.42
CA ALA A 157 15.07 18.53 16.47
C ALA A 157 14.47 19.63 15.59
N ALA A 158 13.73 19.27 14.54
CA ALA A 158 13.09 20.23 13.63
C ALA A 158 11.77 20.82 14.17
N GLY A 159 11.21 20.22 15.23
CA GLY A 159 9.92 20.64 15.83
C GLY A 159 10.02 21.61 17.01
N SER A 160 11.22 21.93 17.50
CA SER A 160 11.42 22.77 18.70
C SER A 160 12.16 24.08 18.39
N ALA A 161 11.63 24.91 17.46
CA ALA A 161 11.99 26.33 17.45
C ALA A 161 11.17 27.03 18.53
N PRO A 162 11.79 27.71 19.54
CA PRO A 162 11.04 28.47 20.51
C PRO A 162 10.35 29.64 19.79
N ALA A 163 9.05 29.82 20.06
CA ALA A 163 8.36 31.04 19.69
C ALA A 163 9.13 32.24 20.29
N ALA A 164 9.54 33.16 19.41
CA ALA A 164 10.08 34.42 19.86
C ALA A 164 9.02 35.16 20.68
N ALA A 165 9.33 35.44 21.95
CA ALA A 165 8.52 36.31 22.77
C ALA A 165 8.80 37.76 22.33
N ASP A 166 7.75 38.43 21.86
CA ASP A 166 7.64 39.91 21.87
C ASP A 166 6.89 40.33 23.12
#